data_95f81e5d07e7fb8d75a787ea5ae31885
#
_entry.id   95f81e5d07e7fb8d75a787ea5ae31885
#
_cell.length_a   1.000
_cell.length_b   1.000
_cell.length_c   1.000
_cell.angle_alpha   90.00
_cell.angle_beta   90.00
_cell.angle_gamma   90.00
#
_symmetry.space_group_name_H-M   'P 1'
#
loop_
_entity.id
_entity.type
_entity.pdbx_description
1 polymer ?
#
loop_
_entity_poly.entity_id
_entity_poly.type
_entity_poly.pdbx_seq_one_letter_code
_entity_poly.pdbx_strand_id
1 'polypeptide(L)'
;MELTTIAEDLAFPEGPVVMADGSVIVVEIAGPRLTRVHPDGTTSVITEWDNPASAGPNGAAVGPDGHMYVCNNGGFLWSDVNGMRFPLDRASGSNQAPEYVTGSIDRVDLGTGQITTLYTECDGHRLCGPNDLVFDSTGGFWFTDLGKQRVRDLDKGAVYYARPDGSAISRCIDNIDHPNGCGLSPDGATLYVAQTTTGRVWAYDITAPGELASPRGTCIANTLGNLDSMAVEAGGAVVVAALRQGLLVVAPDQT
;
A
#
# COMPACT_ATOMS: atom_id res chain seq x y z
N MET A 1 -8.20 -11.55 21.64
CA MET A 1 -6.89 -10.90 21.44
C MET A 1 -6.95 -9.57 22.20
N GLU A 2 -5.98 -9.28 23.04
CA GLU A 2 -5.84 -7.98 23.71
C GLU A 2 -5.10 -7.04 22.78
N LEU A 3 -5.62 -5.82 22.59
CA LEU A 3 -4.99 -4.79 21.77
C LEU A 3 -4.35 -3.75 22.71
N THR A 4 -3.12 -3.38 22.40
CA THR A 4 -2.38 -2.35 23.13
C THR A 4 -2.07 -1.19 22.18
N THR A 5 -2.45 0.03 22.57
CA THR A 5 -2.05 1.24 21.83
C THR A 5 -0.58 1.54 22.15
N ILE A 6 0.25 1.68 21.11
CA ILE A 6 1.68 1.98 21.23
C ILE A 6 2.02 3.44 20.92
N ALA A 7 1.19 4.15 20.18
CA ALA A 7 1.32 5.58 19.90
C ALA A 7 -0.06 6.19 19.59
N GLU A 8 -0.17 7.49 19.84
CA GLU A 8 -1.37 8.30 19.56
C GLU A 8 -0.98 9.55 18.76
N ASP A 9 -1.98 10.34 18.34
CA ASP A 9 -1.81 11.62 17.63
C ASP A 9 -1.10 11.51 16.26
N LEU A 10 -1.17 10.34 15.62
CA LEU A 10 -0.68 10.14 14.27
C LEU A 10 -1.73 10.57 13.23
N ALA A 11 -1.29 11.22 12.15
CA ALA A 11 -2.16 11.77 11.11
C ALA A 11 -2.53 10.73 10.04
N PHE A 12 -3.46 9.84 10.33
CA PHE A 12 -3.88 8.72 9.48
C PHE A 12 -2.71 7.77 9.17
N PRO A 13 -2.24 7.01 10.18
CA PRO A 13 -1.10 6.11 10.02
C PRO A 13 -1.45 4.90 9.16
N GLU A 14 -0.53 4.54 8.25
CA GLU A 14 -0.61 3.41 7.34
C GLU A 14 0.77 2.75 7.14
N GLY A 15 0.81 1.63 6.41
CA GLY A 15 2.02 0.94 6.01
C GLY A 15 2.99 0.63 7.17
N PRO A 16 2.54 0.00 8.27
CA PRO A 16 3.40 -0.23 9.42
C PRO A 16 4.49 -1.25 9.12
N VAL A 17 5.74 -0.91 9.41
CA VAL A 17 6.92 -1.77 9.26
C VAL A 17 7.61 -1.94 10.60
N VAL A 18 7.63 -3.16 11.12
CA VAL A 18 8.34 -3.49 12.36
C VAL A 18 9.83 -3.63 12.08
N MET A 19 10.64 -2.88 12.82
CA MET A 19 12.08 -2.85 12.68
C MET A 19 12.75 -3.81 13.66
N ALA A 20 14.00 -4.21 13.36
CA ALA A 20 14.75 -5.16 14.18
C ALA A 20 15.02 -4.68 15.62
N ASP A 21 15.01 -3.36 15.86
CA ASP A 21 15.15 -2.73 17.18
C ASP A 21 13.83 -2.68 17.98
N GLY A 22 12.74 -3.22 17.42
CA GLY A 22 11.41 -3.20 18.02
C GLY A 22 10.64 -1.91 17.79
N SER A 23 11.22 -0.92 17.11
CA SER A 23 10.46 0.27 16.66
C SER A 23 9.53 -0.09 15.49
N VAL A 24 8.52 0.75 15.26
CA VAL A 24 7.63 0.63 14.10
C VAL A 24 7.73 1.91 13.28
N ILE A 25 8.00 1.77 11.99
CA ILE A 25 7.93 2.90 11.07
C ILE A 25 6.54 2.88 10.41
N VAL A 26 5.89 4.03 10.37
CA VAL A 26 4.58 4.23 9.71
C VAL A 26 4.65 5.40 8.75
N VAL A 27 3.86 5.36 7.71
CA VAL A 27 3.54 6.55 6.93
C VAL A 27 2.36 7.26 7.58
N GLU A 28 2.33 8.58 7.53
CA GLU A 28 1.16 9.37 7.91
C GLU A 28 0.61 10.06 6.68
N ILE A 29 -0.51 9.56 6.16
CA ILE A 29 -1.05 10.02 4.87
C ILE A 29 -1.58 11.46 4.96
N ALA A 30 -2.27 11.79 6.05
CA ALA A 30 -2.91 13.10 6.22
C ALA A 30 -1.95 14.22 6.67
N GLY A 31 -0.73 13.86 7.02
CA GLY A 31 0.37 14.79 7.27
C GLY A 31 1.62 14.22 6.61
N PRO A 32 1.74 14.24 5.26
CA PRO A 32 2.56 13.32 4.48
C PRO A 32 3.99 13.25 4.97
N ARG A 33 4.25 12.28 5.83
CA ARG A 33 5.54 12.05 6.49
C ARG A 33 5.77 10.58 6.81
N LEU A 34 7.01 10.25 7.05
CA LEU A 34 7.45 8.96 7.57
C LEU A 34 7.86 9.12 9.02
N THR A 35 7.20 8.40 9.91
CA THR A 35 7.36 8.53 11.37
C THR A 35 7.83 7.21 11.96
N ARG A 36 8.82 7.28 12.86
CA ARG A 36 9.23 6.14 13.69
C ARG A 36 8.54 6.24 15.04
N VAL A 37 7.87 5.17 15.42
CA VAL A 37 7.34 4.94 16.78
C VAL A 37 8.34 4.06 17.51
N HIS A 38 8.92 4.59 18.58
CA HIS A 38 9.89 3.87 19.39
C HIS A 38 9.22 2.89 20.37
N PRO A 39 9.93 1.86 20.89
CA PRO A 39 9.35 0.89 21.82
C PRO A 39 8.79 1.49 23.12
N ASP A 40 9.22 2.69 23.49
CA ASP A 40 8.72 3.44 24.64
C ASP A 40 7.48 4.30 24.34
N GLY A 41 6.97 4.23 23.09
CA GLY A 41 5.82 4.98 22.61
C GLY A 41 6.12 6.40 22.14
N THR A 42 7.37 6.88 22.27
CA THR A 42 7.75 8.18 21.70
C THR A 42 7.83 8.11 20.16
N THR A 43 7.65 9.25 19.50
CA THR A 43 7.70 9.33 18.04
C THR A 43 8.79 10.27 17.56
N SER A 44 9.35 9.97 16.39
CA SER A 44 10.29 10.86 15.69
C SER A 44 10.01 10.84 14.18
N VAL A 45 9.97 12.03 13.58
CA VAL A 45 9.79 12.18 12.13
C VAL A 45 11.12 11.86 11.45
N ILE A 46 11.09 10.95 10.47
CA ILE A 46 12.26 10.60 9.63
C ILE A 46 12.35 11.59 8.47
N THR A 47 11.24 11.84 7.80
CA THR A 47 11.16 12.79 6.68
C THR A 47 9.70 13.24 6.44
N GLU A 48 9.56 14.34 5.72
CA GLU A 48 8.28 14.87 5.24
C GLU A 48 8.36 15.09 3.74
N TRP A 49 7.24 14.94 3.03
CA TRP A 49 7.14 15.30 1.61
C TRP A 49 6.88 16.80 1.45
N ASP A 50 7.64 17.46 0.58
CA ASP A 50 7.64 18.93 0.44
C ASP A 50 6.29 19.55 0.05
N ASN A 51 5.46 18.80 -0.73
CA ASN A 51 4.14 19.28 -1.12
C ASN A 51 3.02 18.42 -0.54
N PRO A 52 2.49 18.75 0.64
CA PRO A 52 1.43 18.00 1.28
C PRO A 52 0.11 18.01 0.51
N ALA A 53 -0.09 18.91 -0.45
CA ALA A 53 -1.31 18.99 -1.25
C ALA A 53 -1.31 17.98 -2.42
N SER A 54 -0.15 17.40 -2.75
CA SER A 54 0.01 16.40 -3.82
C SER A 54 0.84 15.19 -3.39
N ALA A 55 1.05 15.00 -2.09
CA ALA A 55 1.71 13.82 -1.53
C ALA A 55 0.73 13.02 -0.67
N GLY A 56 0.82 11.72 -0.77
CA GLY A 56 0.02 10.78 0.02
C GLY A 56 0.79 9.47 0.17
N PRO A 57 1.87 9.45 1.02
CA PRO A 57 2.56 8.21 1.32
C PRO A 57 1.55 7.24 1.94
N ASN A 58 1.55 5.99 1.48
CA ASN A 58 0.57 4.98 1.86
C ASN A 58 1.28 3.69 2.31
N GLY A 59 1.31 2.63 1.52
CA GLY A 59 2.06 1.42 1.86
C GLY A 59 3.57 1.65 1.87
N ALA A 60 4.27 0.94 2.75
CA ALA A 60 5.72 1.03 2.88
C ALA A 60 6.36 -0.34 3.16
N ALA A 61 7.57 -0.56 2.67
CA ALA A 61 8.38 -1.74 2.97
C ALA A 61 9.87 -1.41 2.97
N VAL A 62 10.65 -2.13 3.78
CA VAL A 62 12.12 -2.05 3.75
C VAL A 62 12.64 -2.85 2.56
N GLY A 63 13.42 -2.20 1.71
CA GLY A 63 14.08 -2.83 0.60
C GLY A 63 15.36 -3.60 0.98
N PRO A 64 15.89 -4.39 0.04
CA PRO A 64 17.11 -5.18 0.28
C PRO A 64 18.36 -4.33 0.56
N ASP A 65 18.32 -3.05 0.24
CA ASP A 65 19.37 -2.05 0.49
C ASP A 65 19.22 -1.34 1.85
N GLY A 66 18.20 -1.71 2.64
CA GLY A 66 17.92 -1.15 3.96
C GLY A 66 17.21 0.21 3.95
N HIS A 67 16.83 0.72 2.78
CA HIS A 67 16.00 1.93 2.65
C HIS A 67 14.51 1.60 2.71
N MET A 68 13.68 2.59 3.02
CA MET A 68 12.23 2.45 2.96
C MET A 68 11.74 2.78 1.54
N TYR A 69 10.92 1.91 0.99
CA TYR A 69 10.19 2.15 -0.25
C TYR A 69 8.75 2.46 0.08
N VAL A 70 8.21 3.50 -0.52
CA VAL A 70 6.90 4.05 -0.17
C VAL A 70 6.07 4.23 -1.44
N CYS A 71 4.88 3.66 -1.43
CA CYS A 71 3.84 3.98 -2.40
C CYS A 71 3.27 5.37 -2.07
N ASN A 72 3.49 6.33 -2.96
CA ASN A 72 2.93 7.67 -2.83
C ASN A 72 1.78 7.83 -3.82
N ASN A 73 0.56 7.93 -3.32
CA ASN A 73 -0.61 7.98 -4.19
C ASN A 73 -0.94 9.38 -4.75
N GLY A 74 -0.13 10.40 -4.46
CA GLY A 74 -0.33 11.76 -4.96
C GLY A 74 -1.36 12.58 -4.18
N GLY A 75 -1.72 12.15 -2.97
CA GLY A 75 -2.60 12.88 -2.06
C GLY A 75 -4.09 12.57 -2.19
N PHE A 76 -4.82 12.89 -1.15
CA PHE A 76 -6.26 12.69 -1.03
C PHE A 76 -7.03 13.99 -0.78
N LEU A 77 -8.31 13.98 -1.16
CA LEU A 77 -9.32 14.83 -0.53
C LEU A 77 -9.74 14.17 0.79
N TRP A 78 -10.04 14.99 1.79
CA TRP A 78 -10.38 14.51 3.11
C TRP A 78 -11.76 15.00 3.55
N SER A 79 -12.47 14.16 4.31
CA SER A 79 -13.67 14.55 5.05
C SER A 79 -13.57 14.10 6.50
N ASP A 80 -13.89 14.99 7.42
CA ASP A 80 -14.03 14.67 8.84
C ASP A 80 -15.51 14.52 9.18
N VAL A 81 -15.94 13.34 9.63
CA VAL A 81 -17.34 13.04 9.95
C VAL A 81 -17.40 12.31 11.29
N ASN A 82 -18.08 12.90 12.27
CA ASN A 82 -18.23 12.35 13.61
C ASN A 82 -16.89 11.96 14.27
N GLY A 83 -15.85 12.77 14.09
CA GLY A 83 -14.53 12.55 14.64
C GLY A 83 -13.68 11.52 13.88
N MET A 84 -14.18 10.96 12.79
CA MET A 84 -13.43 10.07 11.91
C MET A 84 -13.03 10.79 10.64
N ARG A 85 -11.77 10.64 10.23
CA ARG A 85 -11.23 11.15 8.97
C ARG A 85 -11.36 10.10 7.87
N PHE A 86 -11.73 10.54 6.67
CA PHE A 86 -11.87 9.68 5.49
C PHE A 86 -11.04 10.25 4.35
N PRO A 87 -10.28 9.42 3.61
CA PRO A 87 -9.49 9.84 2.45
C PRO A 87 -10.40 10.00 1.19
N LEU A 88 -11.48 10.73 1.35
CA LEU A 88 -12.52 10.92 0.36
C LEU A 88 -13.35 12.16 0.74
N ASP A 89 -13.61 13.06 -0.20
CA ASP A 89 -14.67 14.07 -0.02
C ASP A 89 -16.04 13.39 -0.14
N ARG A 90 -16.73 13.24 0.96
CA ARG A 90 -18.03 12.56 1.03
C ARG A 90 -19.15 13.30 0.29
N ALA A 91 -19.02 14.59 0.02
CA ALA A 91 -20.01 15.35 -0.70
C ALA A 91 -19.95 15.10 -2.20
N SER A 92 -18.75 15.06 -2.77
CA SER A 92 -18.53 14.84 -4.19
C SER A 92 -18.24 13.38 -4.56
N GLY A 93 -17.79 12.57 -3.60
CA GLY A 93 -17.32 11.21 -3.84
C GLY A 93 -15.93 11.13 -4.44
N SER A 94 -15.20 12.27 -4.55
CA SER A 94 -13.84 12.30 -5.09
C SER A 94 -12.80 12.08 -4.00
N ASN A 95 -11.76 11.29 -4.29
CA ASN A 95 -10.59 11.17 -3.43
C ASN A 95 -9.35 11.89 -4.00
N GLN A 96 -9.39 12.35 -5.24
CA GLN A 96 -8.25 12.98 -5.89
C GLN A 96 -7.97 14.36 -5.29
N ALA A 97 -6.75 14.56 -4.79
CA ALA A 97 -6.30 15.84 -4.25
C ALA A 97 -6.38 16.95 -5.32
N PRO A 98 -6.64 18.23 -4.94
CA PRO A 98 -6.75 19.33 -5.91
C PRO A 98 -5.47 19.58 -6.71
N GLU A 99 -4.30 19.35 -6.11
CA GLU A 99 -2.98 19.53 -6.75
C GLU A 99 -2.39 18.20 -7.23
N TYR A 100 -3.20 17.17 -7.36
CA TYR A 100 -2.75 15.87 -7.85
C TYR A 100 -2.15 15.98 -9.26
N VAL A 101 -0.96 15.40 -9.43
CA VAL A 101 -0.26 15.31 -10.71
C VAL A 101 -0.10 13.85 -11.15
N THR A 102 0.42 13.01 -10.26
CA THR A 102 0.69 11.58 -10.47
C THR A 102 0.93 10.91 -9.12
N GLY A 103 0.81 9.59 -9.08
CA GLY A 103 1.40 8.80 -8.01
C GLY A 103 2.88 8.52 -8.28
N SER A 104 3.59 8.04 -7.27
CA SER A 104 5.00 7.65 -7.40
C SER A 104 5.38 6.48 -6.50
N ILE A 105 6.51 5.86 -6.80
CA ILE A 105 7.24 5.03 -5.86
C ILE A 105 8.45 5.82 -5.42
N ASP A 106 8.52 6.08 -4.12
CA ASP A 106 9.59 6.87 -3.50
C ASP A 106 10.48 5.96 -2.65
N ARG A 107 11.80 6.18 -2.71
CA ARG A 107 12.80 5.54 -1.85
C ARG A 107 13.31 6.55 -0.84
N VAL A 108 13.27 6.19 0.44
CA VAL A 108 13.68 7.05 1.56
C VAL A 108 14.89 6.45 2.25
N ASP A 109 15.96 7.21 2.35
CA ASP A 109 17.12 6.89 3.17
C ASP A 109 16.76 7.10 4.64
N LEU A 110 16.72 6.02 5.44
CA LEU A 110 16.30 6.07 6.84
C LEU A 110 17.28 6.81 7.77
N GLY A 111 18.53 6.99 7.32
CA GLY A 111 19.57 7.70 8.10
C GLY A 111 19.58 9.21 7.87
N THR A 112 19.27 9.63 6.62
CA THR A 112 19.32 11.05 6.23
C THR A 112 17.95 11.68 6.03
N GLY A 113 16.89 10.86 5.85
CA GLY A 113 15.56 11.31 5.47
C GLY A 113 15.44 11.71 3.99
N GLN A 114 16.49 11.51 3.18
CA GLN A 114 16.45 11.87 1.77
C GLN A 114 15.44 11.01 1.00
N ILE A 115 14.54 11.68 0.28
CA ILE A 115 13.56 11.06 -0.61
C ILE A 115 14.09 11.09 -2.05
N THR A 116 13.99 9.96 -2.73
CA THR A 116 14.29 9.82 -4.16
C THR A 116 13.10 9.16 -4.86
N THR A 117 12.48 9.85 -5.79
CA THR A 117 11.42 9.26 -6.62
C THR A 117 12.02 8.35 -7.66
N LEU A 118 11.59 7.08 -7.68
CA LEU A 118 12.06 6.05 -8.60
C LEU A 118 11.17 5.91 -9.84
N TYR A 119 9.86 5.90 -9.62
CA TYR A 119 8.88 5.69 -10.69
C TYR A 119 7.69 6.63 -10.55
N THR A 120 7.25 7.19 -11.67
CA THR A 120 6.03 7.99 -11.81
C THR A 120 5.14 7.51 -12.95
N GLU A 121 5.66 6.61 -13.79
CA GLU A 121 4.96 6.07 -14.96
C GLU A 121 5.43 4.66 -15.29
N CYS A 122 4.63 3.94 -16.09
CA CYS A 122 4.97 2.68 -16.73
C CYS A 122 4.42 2.70 -18.16
N ASP A 123 5.27 2.41 -19.15
CA ASP A 123 4.91 2.37 -20.59
C ASP A 123 4.21 3.66 -21.09
N GLY A 124 4.65 4.83 -20.60
CA GLY A 124 4.09 6.13 -20.95
C GLY A 124 2.75 6.45 -20.26
N HIS A 125 2.28 5.60 -19.33
CA HIS A 125 1.10 5.85 -18.50
C HIS A 125 1.51 6.20 -17.09
N ARG A 126 1.01 7.31 -16.56
CA ARG A 126 1.28 7.74 -15.19
C ARG A 126 0.75 6.73 -14.18
N LEU A 127 1.50 6.55 -13.09
CA LEU A 127 0.97 5.90 -11.90
C LEU A 127 -0.15 6.76 -11.32
N CYS A 128 -1.30 6.15 -11.02
CA CYS A 128 -2.48 6.90 -10.59
C CYS A 128 -2.59 7.03 -9.08
N GLY A 129 -2.39 5.94 -8.37
CA GLY A 129 -2.51 5.92 -6.92
C GLY A 129 -1.82 4.71 -6.31
N PRO A 130 -0.47 4.59 -6.41
CA PRO A 130 0.26 3.52 -5.72
C PRO A 130 -0.18 3.42 -4.27
N ASN A 131 -0.44 2.17 -3.83
CA ASN A 131 -1.07 1.94 -2.54
C ASN A 131 -0.23 1.08 -1.61
N ASP A 132 0.07 -0.16 -1.95
CA ASP A 132 0.81 -1.09 -1.10
C ASP A 132 1.90 -1.82 -1.89
N LEU A 133 2.95 -2.30 -1.20
CA LEU A 133 4.07 -2.99 -1.85
C LEU A 133 4.68 -4.09 -1.00
N VAL A 134 5.24 -5.10 -1.68
CA VAL A 134 5.94 -6.22 -1.06
C VAL A 134 7.17 -6.63 -1.88
N PHE A 135 8.32 -6.77 -1.22
CA PHE A 135 9.55 -7.26 -1.85
C PHE A 135 9.53 -8.79 -1.99
N ASP A 136 10.06 -9.28 -3.11
CA ASP A 136 10.34 -10.69 -3.30
C ASP A 136 11.79 -11.07 -2.93
N SER A 137 12.07 -12.37 -2.94
CA SER A 137 13.41 -12.90 -2.61
C SER A 137 14.50 -12.57 -3.64
N THR A 138 14.13 -12.08 -4.82
CA THR A 138 15.07 -11.64 -5.87
C THR A 138 15.47 -10.17 -5.74
N GLY A 139 14.84 -9.46 -4.78
CA GLY A 139 15.05 -8.05 -4.50
C GLY A 139 14.25 -7.11 -5.39
N GLY A 140 13.34 -7.59 -6.22
CA GLY A 140 12.31 -6.79 -6.86
C GLY A 140 11.08 -6.65 -5.96
N PHE A 141 10.11 -5.86 -6.35
CA PHE A 141 8.90 -5.68 -5.55
C PHE A 141 7.64 -5.59 -6.41
N TRP A 142 6.57 -6.16 -5.87
CA TRP A 142 5.23 -6.02 -6.38
C TRP A 142 4.57 -4.82 -5.71
N PHE A 143 3.75 -4.08 -6.43
CA PHE A 143 2.93 -3.03 -5.82
C PHE A 143 1.59 -2.88 -6.53
N THR A 144 0.62 -2.41 -5.76
CA THR A 144 -0.73 -2.11 -6.24
C THR A 144 -0.86 -0.62 -6.55
N ASP A 145 -1.64 -0.30 -7.57
CA ASP A 145 -2.09 1.05 -7.89
C ASP A 145 -3.62 1.07 -7.81
N LEU A 146 -4.13 1.72 -6.78
CA LEU A 146 -5.56 1.79 -6.48
C LEU A 146 -6.33 2.59 -7.53
N GLY A 147 -5.66 3.54 -8.22
CA GLY A 147 -6.30 4.56 -9.03
C GLY A 147 -6.85 5.73 -8.23
N LYS A 148 -7.46 6.69 -8.92
CA LYS A 148 -8.17 7.84 -8.33
C LYS A 148 -9.64 7.78 -8.66
N GLN A 149 -10.46 8.13 -7.68
CA GLN A 149 -11.89 8.32 -7.84
C GLN A 149 -12.20 9.81 -7.96
N ARG A 150 -12.93 10.18 -8.99
CA ARG A 150 -13.41 11.54 -9.26
C ARG A 150 -14.94 11.57 -9.20
N VAL A 151 -15.52 12.74 -9.33
CA VAL A 151 -16.97 12.96 -9.16
C VAL A 151 -17.83 12.08 -10.11
N ARG A 152 -17.34 11.79 -11.32
CA ARG A 152 -18.11 11.07 -12.36
C ARG A 152 -17.41 9.89 -12.98
N ASP A 153 -16.16 9.67 -12.63
CA ASP A 153 -15.34 8.58 -13.16
C ASP A 153 -14.32 8.10 -12.13
N LEU A 154 -13.69 6.98 -12.42
CA LEU A 154 -12.61 6.41 -11.61
C LEU A 154 -11.58 5.76 -12.52
N ASP A 155 -10.33 5.74 -12.09
CA ASP A 155 -9.30 4.97 -12.74
C ASP A 155 -9.50 3.49 -12.45
N LYS A 156 -9.23 2.65 -13.42
CA LYS A 156 -9.00 1.23 -13.16
C LYS A 156 -7.61 1.07 -12.57
N GLY A 157 -7.52 0.28 -11.53
CA GLY A 157 -6.25 -0.01 -10.88
C GLY A 157 -5.41 -1.01 -11.65
N ALA A 158 -4.21 -1.21 -11.19
CA ALA A 158 -3.25 -2.15 -11.75
C ALA A 158 -2.35 -2.76 -10.66
N VAL A 159 -1.66 -3.84 -11.00
CA VAL A 159 -0.57 -4.39 -10.21
C VAL A 159 0.70 -4.37 -11.05
N TYR A 160 1.76 -3.89 -10.46
CA TYR A 160 3.06 -3.72 -11.10
C TYR A 160 4.13 -4.55 -10.41
N TYR A 161 5.21 -4.79 -11.14
CA TYR A 161 6.48 -5.27 -10.63
C TYR A 161 7.59 -4.30 -11.00
N ALA A 162 8.49 -4.00 -10.06
CA ALA A 162 9.55 -3.02 -10.29
C ALA A 162 10.89 -3.42 -9.63
N ARG A 163 11.97 -2.84 -10.13
CA ARG A 163 13.30 -2.97 -9.56
C ARG A 163 13.61 -1.81 -8.61
N PRO A 164 14.31 -2.07 -7.48
CA PRO A 164 14.60 -1.05 -6.47
C PRO A 164 15.63 0.01 -6.93
N ASP A 165 16.34 -0.24 -8.01
CA ASP A 165 17.32 0.68 -8.59
C ASP A 165 16.73 1.65 -9.64
N GLY A 166 15.41 1.60 -9.89
CA GLY A 166 14.75 2.43 -10.87
C GLY A 166 14.92 1.97 -12.32
N SER A 167 15.55 0.81 -12.57
CA SER A 167 15.93 0.37 -13.92
C SER A 167 14.80 -0.23 -14.75
N ALA A 168 13.76 -0.77 -14.08
CA ALA A 168 12.67 -1.46 -14.77
C ALA A 168 11.39 -1.46 -13.95
N ILE A 169 10.27 -1.26 -14.63
CA ILE A 169 8.91 -1.41 -14.13
C ILE A 169 8.07 -2.07 -15.21
N SER A 170 7.17 -2.98 -14.81
CA SER A 170 6.22 -3.64 -15.71
C SER A 170 4.84 -3.71 -15.08
N ARG A 171 3.79 -3.58 -15.90
CA ARG A 171 2.39 -3.74 -15.50
C ARG A 171 1.99 -5.20 -15.69
N CYS A 172 1.75 -5.91 -14.58
CA CYS A 172 1.49 -7.35 -14.58
C CYS A 172 0.01 -7.68 -14.61
N ILE A 173 -0.82 -6.85 -13.95
CA ILE A 173 -2.29 -6.95 -13.99
C ILE A 173 -2.83 -5.58 -14.33
N ASP A 174 -3.76 -5.52 -15.27
CA ASP A 174 -4.44 -4.30 -15.69
C ASP A 174 -5.95 -4.43 -15.43
N ASN A 175 -6.67 -3.30 -15.37
CA ASN A 175 -8.12 -3.28 -15.25
C ASN A 175 -8.69 -3.95 -13.98
N ILE A 176 -7.97 -3.94 -12.88
CA ILE A 176 -8.43 -4.46 -11.59
C ILE A 176 -9.13 -3.35 -10.78
N ASP A 177 -10.21 -3.69 -10.07
CA ASP A 177 -10.97 -2.70 -9.30
C ASP A 177 -10.32 -2.44 -7.94
N HIS A 178 -9.82 -1.24 -7.70
CA HIS A 178 -9.27 -0.74 -6.44
C HIS A 178 -8.38 -1.79 -5.72
N PRO A 179 -7.29 -2.27 -6.34
CA PRO A 179 -6.33 -3.14 -5.66
C PRO A 179 -5.65 -2.35 -4.54
N ASN A 180 -5.63 -2.91 -3.34
CA ASN A 180 -5.13 -2.28 -2.13
C ASN A 180 -3.98 -3.14 -1.57
N GLY A 181 -4.16 -3.79 -0.42
CA GLY A 181 -3.11 -4.61 0.15
C GLY A 181 -2.58 -5.68 -0.79
N CYS A 182 -1.27 -5.90 -0.78
CA CYS A 182 -0.64 -7.02 -1.47
C CYS A 182 0.37 -7.74 -0.57
N GLY A 183 0.56 -9.05 -0.82
CA GLY A 183 1.47 -9.89 -0.05
C GLY A 183 1.90 -11.11 -0.83
N LEU A 184 2.99 -11.73 -0.39
CA LEU A 184 3.50 -12.96 -0.98
C LEU A 184 3.29 -14.15 -0.05
N SER A 185 3.03 -15.32 -0.62
CA SER A 185 3.10 -16.57 0.13
C SER A 185 4.50 -16.80 0.70
N PRO A 186 4.66 -17.58 1.79
CA PRO A 186 5.96 -17.80 2.42
C PRO A 186 7.03 -18.38 1.49
N ASP A 187 6.63 -19.13 0.47
CA ASP A 187 7.50 -19.69 -0.57
C ASP A 187 7.74 -18.71 -1.75
N GLY A 188 7.07 -17.57 -1.75
CA GLY A 188 7.15 -16.56 -2.82
C GLY A 188 6.50 -16.98 -4.14
N ALA A 189 5.73 -18.07 -4.17
CA ALA A 189 5.14 -18.60 -5.39
C ALA A 189 3.76 -17.99 -5.72
N THR A 190 3.12 -17.31 -4.76
CA THR A 190 1.79 -16.72 -4.92
C THR A 190 1.80 -15.26 -4.49
N LEU A 191 1.25 -14.39 -5.36
CA LEU A 191 0.92 -13.01 -5.02
C LEU A 191 -0.55 -12.93 -4.59
N TYR A 192 -0.81 -12.37 -3.42
CA TYR A 192 -2.15 -12.05 -2.93
C TYR A 192 -2.44 -10.57 -3.14
N VAL A 193 -3.68 -10.26 -3.54
CA VAL A 193 -4.14 -8.88 -3.74
C VAL A 193 -5.55 -8.72 -3.17
N ALA A 194 -5.74 -7.76 -2.28
CA ALA A 194 -7.05 -7.36 -1.78
C ALA A 194 -7.67 -6.27 -2.66
N GLN A 195 -8.98 -6.35 -2.90
CA GLN A 195 -9.75 -5.32 -3.59
C GLN A 195 -10.68 -4.62 -2.60
N THR A 196 -10.52 -3.30 -2.44
CA THR A 196 -11.31 -2.52 -1.48
C THR A 196 -12.80 -2.57 -1.77
N THR A 197 -13.22 -2.22 -2.96
CA THR A 197 -14.65 -2.01 -3.29
C THR A 197 -15.42 -3.31 -3.52
N THR A 198 -14.76 -4.36 -3.99
CA THR A 198 -15.41 -5.64 -4.29
C THR A 198 -15.37 -6.61 -3.12
N GLY A 199 -14.54 -6.35 -2.11
CA GLY A 199 -14.37 -7.21 -0.94
C GLY A 199 -13.74 -8.57 -1.25
N ARG A 200 -12.93 -8.65 -2.30
CA ARG A 200 -12.31 -9.89 -2.74
C ARG A 200 -10.83 -9.91 -2.42
N VAL A 201 -10.34 -11.10 -2.11
CA VAL A 201 -8.91 -11.42 -2.07
C VAL A 201 -8.61 -12.37 -3.21
N TRP A 202 -7.62 -12.01 -4.01
CA TRP A 202 -7.19 -12.78 -5.17
C TRP A 202 -5.82 -13.39 -4.92
N ALA A 203 -5.59 -14.60 -5.43
CA ALA A 203 -4.32 -15.29 -5.48
C ALA A 203 -3.87 -15.47 -6.93
N TYR A 204 -2.63 -15.12 -7.22
CA TYR A 204 -2.02 -15.20 -8.55
C TYR A 204 -0.73 -16.02 -8.46
N ASP A 205 -0.60 -17.06 -9.29
CA ASP A 205 0.61 -17.87 -9.36
C ASP A 205 1.73 -17.10 -10.06
N ILE A 206 2.87 -16.95 -9.40
CA ILE A 206 4.08 -16.30 -9.91
C ILE A 206 4.92 -17.35 -10.65
N THR A 207 5.28 -17.08 -11.91
CA THR A 207 6.14 -17.95 -12.72
C THR A 207 7.58 -17.48 -12.79
N ALA A 208 7.78 -16.15 -12.68
CA ALA A 208 9.08 -15.51 -12.58
C ALA A 208 8.90 -14.09 -11.98
N PRO A 209 9.98 -13.40 -11.59
CA PRO A 209 9.91 -12.01 -11.14
C PRO A 209 9.21 -11.11 -12.16
N GLY A 210 8.04 -10.55 -11.76
CA GLY A 210 7.19 -9.74 -12.63
C GLY A 210 6.33 -10.54 -13.62
N GLU A 211 6.29 -11.86 -13.55
CA GLU A 211 5.49 -12.71 -14.44
C GLU A 211 4.49 -13.57 -13.65
N LEU A 212 3.25 -13.56 -14.10
CA LEU A 212 2.16 -14.36 -13.55
C LEU A 212 1.73 -15.43 -14.55
N ALA A 213 1.37 -16.61 -14.06
CA ALA A 213 0.83 -17.70 -14.90
C ALA A 213 -0.45 -17.27 -15.64
N SER A 214 -1.23 -16.40 -15.03
CA SER A 214 -2.42 -15.79 -15.62
C SER A 214 -2.70 -14.44 -14.95
N PRO A 215 -3.15 -13.43 -15.72
CA PRO A 215 -3.65 -12.17 -15.14
C PRO A 215 -5.05 -12.36 -14.50
N ARG A 216 -5.63 -13.54 -14.60
CA ARG A 216 -6.87 -13.92 -13.93
C ARG A 216 -6.54 -14.78 -12.72
N GLY A 217 -6.51 -14.15 -11.56
CA GLY A 217 -6.28 -14.86 -10.29
C GLY A 217 -7.45 -15.76 -9.88
N THR A 218 -7.21 -16.53 -8.84
CA THR A 218 -8.25 -17.30 -8.12
C THR A 218 -8.76 -16.44 -6.97
N CYS A 219 -10.09 -16.26 -6.87
CA CYS A 219 -10.69 -15.58 -5.73
C CYS A 219 -10.70 -16.51 -4.52
N ILE A 220 -9.92 -16.19 -3.50
CA ILE A 220 -9.77 -17.01 -2.29
C ILE A 220 -10.63 -16.53 -1.11
N ALA A 221 -11.13 -15.29 -1.17
CA ALA A 221 -12.09 -14.77 -0.20
C ALA A 221 -13.00 -13.72 -0.85
N ASN A 222 -14.23 -13.61 -0.34
CA ASN A 222 -15.22 -12.63 -0.77
C ASN A 222 -16.05 -12.19 0.45
N THR A 223 -16.08 -10.90 0.73
CA THR A 223 -16.79 -10.29 1.84
C THR A 223 -17.59 -9.06 1.39
N LEU A 224 -18.18 -8.33 2.32
CA LEU A 224 -19.02 -7.16 2.00
C LEU A 224 -18.22 -5.89 1.62
N GLY A 225 -16.95 -6.02 1.29
CA GLY A 225 -16.13 -4.91 0.81
C GLY A 225 -15.31 -4.20 1.88
N ASN A 226 -14.64 -3.14 1.46
CA ASN A 226 -13.72 -2.31 2.25
C ASN A 226 -12.54 -3.08 2.83
N LEU A 227 -11.94 -3.95 2.01
CA LEU A 227 -10.63 -4.55 2.31
C LEU A 227 -9.53 -3.51 2.09
N ASP A 228 -8.54 -3.56 2.95
CA ASP A 228 -7.40 -2.62 2.98
C ASP A 228 -6.08 -3.38 2.94
N SER A 229 -5.06 -2.93 3.64
CA SER A 229 -3.74 -3.55 3.70
C SER A 229 -3.80 -4.99 4.23
N MET A 230 -2.78 -5.77 3.92
CA MET A 230 -2.69 -7.16 4.35
C MET A 230 -1.31 -7.52 4.87
N ALA A 231 -1.26 -8.63 5.62
CA ALA A 231 -0.04 -9.34 5.96
C ALA A 231 -0.22 -10.84 5.67
N VAL A 232 0.86 -11.52 5.37
CA VAL A 232 0.87 -12.98 5.23
C VAL A 232 1.68 -13.57 6.36
N GLU A 233 1.06 -14.46 7.14
CA GLU A 233 1.74 -15.14 8.23
C GLU A 233 2.75 -16.17 7.71
N ALA A 234 3.75 -16.49 8.53
CA ALA A 234 4.73 -17.55 8.20
C ALA A 234 4.08 -18.91 7.93
N GLY A 235 2.90 -19.16 8.50
CA GLY A 235 2.09 -20.35 8.24
C GLY A 235 1.28 -20.30 6.94
N GLY A 236 1.33 -19.19 6.19
CA GLY A 236 0.63 -18.99 4.93
C GLY A 236 -0.79 -18.44 5.04
N ALA A 237 -1.29 -18.14 6.24
CA ALA A 237 -2.57 -17.47 6.39
C ALA A 237 -2.47 -16.01 5.91
N VAL A 238 -3.46 -15.57 5.14
CA VAL A 238 -3.57 -14.17 4.67
C VAL A 238 -4.47 -13.41 5.62
N VAL A 239 -3.92 -12.39 6.26
CA VAL A 239 -4.63 -11.53 7.22
C VAL A 239 -4.87 -10.17 6.58
N VAL A 240 -6.13 -9.79 6.38
CA VAL A 240 -6.52 -8.57 5.67
C VAL A 240 -7.30 -7.66 6.60
N ALA A 241 -6.97 -6.38 6.62
CA ALA A 241 -7.76 -5.38 7.30
C ALA A 241 -9.11 -5.21 6.57
N ALA A 242 -10.21 -5.53 7.27
CA ALA A 242 -11.57 -5.37 6.79
C ALA A 242 -12.22 -4.21 7.57
N LEU A 243 -12.14 -3.00 7.04
CA LEU A 243 -12.37 -1.72 7.73
C LEU A 243 -13.66 -1.60 8.55
N ARG A 244 -14.66 -2.45 8.32
CA ARG A 244 -15.91 -2.46 9.08
C ARG A 244 -16.15 -3.75 9.86
N GLN A 245 -15.25 -4.72 9.73
CA GLN A 245 -15.45 -6.08 10.25
C GLN A 245 -14.28 -6.53 11.14
N GLY A 246 -13.18 -5.77 11.18
CA GLY A 246 -11.95 -6.11 11.90
C GLY A 246 -10.91 -6.76 10.99
N LEU A 247 -10.43 -7.94 11.34
CA LEU A 247 -9.46 -8.68 10.54
C LEU A 247 -10.14 -9.89 9.88
N LEU A 248 -10.03 -9.98 8.57
CA LEU A 248 -10.34 -11.18 7.80
C LEU A 248 -9.10 -12.08 7.78
N VAL A 249 -9.24 -13.32 8.21
CA VAL A 249 -8.18 -14.33 8.11
C VAL A 249 -8.59 -15.38 7.10
N VAL A 250 -7.81 -15.55 6.05
CA VAL A 250 -7.96 -16.60 5.04
C VAL A 250 -6.91 -17.66 5.33
N ALA A 251 -7.37 -18.86 5.71
CA ALA A 251 -6.48 -19.96 6.01
C ALA A 251 -5.71 -20.45 4.75
N PRO A 252 -4.53 -21.07 4.91
CA PRO A 252 -3.72 -21.52 3.77
C PRO A 252 -4.42 -22.53 2.86
N ASP A 253 -5.35 -23.31 3.43
CA ASP A 253 -6.18 -24.30 2.71
C ASP A 253 -7.47 -23.70 2.14
N GLN A 254 -7.64 -22.37 2.24
CA GLN A 254 -8.78 -21.60 1.74
C GLN A 254 -10.14 -22.02 2.38
N THR A 255 -10.14 -22.50 3.62
CA THR A 255 -11.34 -22.88 4.39
C THR A 255 -11.77 -21.83 5.41
#